data_7ec759e2e66375338ceec42a59904a97
#
_entry.id   7ec759e2e66375338ceec42a59904a97
#
_cell.length_a   1.000
_cell.length_b   1.000
_cell.length_c   1.000
_cell.angle_alpha   90.00
_cell.angle_beta   90.00
_cell.angle_gamma   90.00
#
_symmetry.space_group_name_H-M   'P 1'
#
loop_
_entity.id
_entity.type
_entity.pdbx_description
1 polymer ?
#
loop_
_entity_poly.entity_id
_entity_poly.type
_entity_poly.pdbx_seq_one_letter_code
_entity_poly.pdbx_strand_id
1 'polypeptide(L)'
;VSGFDCWYVAALIFGRELVIHKIVTDKQVLSGLIDKEERFWTNHVVPQIPPAPNGCDCDTQQINQLYEVDNRDKTADLSALHGLLDKRQELSDQIEQMEQEKTAIEQQVKLQMQDAAYGTAPGYKVSWVSSESKRVDSQRLKKEQPDIFNRYSKNVSSRRFTIVHAA
;
A
#
# COMPACT_ATOMS: atom_id res chain seq x y z
N VAL A 1 19.08 24.27 -17.41
CA VAL A 1 18.05 23.86 -18.33
C VAL A 1 17.68 25.03 -19.24
N SER A 2 16.48 25.59 -19.35
CA SER A 2 16.11 26.64 -20.33
C SER A 2 16.67 28.04 -20.06
N GLY A 3 17.08 28.34 -18.82
CA GLY A 3 17.61 29.65 -18.43
C GLY A 3 16.55 30.74 -18.21
N PHE A 4 15.26 30.40 -18.27
CA PHE A 4 14.22 31.39 -18.04
C PHE A 4 13.98 31.64 -16.55
N ASP A 5 13.70 32.92 -16.20
CA ASP A 5 13.45 33.32 -14.82
C ASP A 5 12.01 33.04 -14.35
N CYS A 6 11.11 32.75 -15.24
CA CYS A 6 9.73 32.41 -14.92
C CYS A 6 9.05 31.53 -15.98
N TRP A 7 8.02 30.85 -15.55
CA TRP A 7 7.14 30.01 -16.36
C TRP A 7 5.68 30.35 -16.11
N TYR A 8 4.85 30.15 -17.11
CA TYR A 8 3.41 30.28 -16.98
C TYR A 8 2.75 28.93 -17.19
N VAL A 9 1.93 28.51 -16.25
CA VAL A 9 1.06 27.36 -16.41
C VAL A 9 -0.36 27.84 -16.61
N ALA A 10 -0.96 27.49 -17.73
CA ALA A 10 -2.34 27.85 -18.06
C ALA A 10 -3.19 26.59 -18.10
N ALA A 11 -4.31 26.60 -17.37
CA ALA A 11 -5.29 25.51 -17.36
C ALA A 11 -6.67 26.05 -17.78
N LEU A 12 -7.28 25.43 -18.79
CA LEU A 12 -8.66 25.70 -19.18
C LEU A 12 -9.59 24.72 -18.48
N ILE A 13 -10.32 25.19 -17.45
CA ILE A 13 -11.19 24.38 -16.63
C ILE A 13 -12.55 24.26 -17.30
N PHE A 14 -12.94 23.01 -17.66
CA PHE A 14 -14.21 22.68 -18.32
C PHE A 14 -14.53 23.53 -19.56
N GLY A 15 -13.52 24.08 -20.25
CA GLY A 15 -13.69 24.91 -21.42
C GLY A 15 -14.31 26.30 -21.16
N ARG A 16 -14.40 26.73 -19.91
CA ARG A 16 -15.07 27.97 -19.50
C ARG A 16 -14.19 28.98 -18.79
N GLU A 17 -13.25 28.50 -17.98
CA GLU A 17 -12.39 29.33 -17.14
C GLU A 17 -10.93 29.08 -17.47
N LEU A 18 -10.20 30.14 -17.83
CA LEU A 18 -8.76 30.12 -18.06
C LEU A 18 -8.04 30.60 -16.79
N VAL A 19 -7.36 29.69 -16.11
CA VAL A 19 -6.53 30.00 -14.93
C VAL A 19 -5.07 30.03 -15.35
N ILE A 20 -4.38 31.11 -15.07
CA ILE A 20 -2.96 31.29 -15.40
C ILE A 20 -2.17 31.51 -14.12
N HIS A 21 -1.18 30.65 -13.85
CA HIS A 21 -0.24 30.78 -12.76
C HIS A 21 1.14 31.13 -13.28
N LYS A 22 1.74 32.21 -12.73
CA LYS A 22 3.13 32.56 -12.97
C LYS A 22 3.98 31.87 -11.88
N ILE A 23 4.95 31.06 -12.31
CA ILE A 23 5.93 30.40 -11.45
C ILE A 23 7.26 31.12 -11.65
N VAL A 24 7.78 31.74 -10.60
CA VAL A 24 9.11 32.38 -10.62
C VAL A 24 10.13 31.32 -10.22
N THR A 25 11.25 31.28 -10.94
CA THR A 25 12.31 30.32 -10.70
C THR A 25 13.03 30.63 -9.39
N ASP A 26 12.96 29.70 -8.44
CA ASP A 26 13.80 29.69 -7.26
C ASP A 26 15.09 28.94 -7.57
N LYS A 27 16.22 29.64 -7.56
CA LYS A 27 17.53 29.05 -7.92
C LYS A 27 17.99 27.98 -6.93
N GLN A 28 17.62 28.10 -5.63
CA GLN A 28 18.00 27.11 -4.62
C GLN A 28 17.20 25.81 -4.81
N VAL A 29 15.89 25.94 -5.04
CA VAL A 29 15.01 24.79 -5.34
C VAL A 29 15.46 24.11 -6.63
N LEU A 30 15.77 24.90 -7.68
CA LEU A 30 16.22 24.37 -8.96
C LEU A 30 17.55 23.63 -8.85
N SER A 31 18.54 24.20 -8.14
CA SER A 31 19.82 23.51 -7.90
C SER A 31 19.63 22.19 -7.16
N GLY A 32 18.82 22.20 -6.07
CA GLY A 32 18.54 20.97 -5.33
C GLY A 32 17.77 19.91 -6.12
N LEU A 33 16.95 20.33 -7.10
CA LEU A 33 16.26 19.40 -8.01
C LEU A 33 17.26 18.78 -9.00
N ILE A 34 18.10 19.59 -9.64
CA ILE A 34 19.14 19.14 -10.57
C ILE A 34 20.08 18.13 -9.88
N ASP A 35 20.55 18.45 -8.67
CA ASP A 35 21.40 17.53 -7.90
C ASP A 35 20.73 16.17 -7.64
N LYS A 36 19.43 16.16 -7.37
CA LYS A 36 18.68 14.92 -7.16
C LYS A 36 18.53 14.13 -8.47
N GLU A 37 18.22 14.81 -9.56
CA GLU A 37 18.09 14.19 -10.88
C GLU A 37 19.42 13.60 -11.36
N GLU A 38 20.54 14.31 -11.19
CA GLU A 38 21.89 13.81 -11.51
C GLU A 38 22.26 12.57 -10.69
N ARG A 39 22.00 12.61 -9.37
CA ARG A 39 22.21 11.43 -8.50
C ARG A 39 21.37 10.25 -8.92
N PHE A 40 20.10 10.47 -9.23
CA PHE A 40 19.21 9.40 -9.68
C PHE A 40 19.71 8.81 -11.00
N TRP A 41 20.08 9.67 -11.95
CA TRP A 41 20.59 9.25 -13.24
C TRP A 41 21.87 8.42 -13.10
N THR A 42 22.83 8.94 -12.35
CA THR A 42 24.15 8.30 -12.18
C THR A 42 24.08 7.01 -11.38
N ASN A 43 23.25 6.96 -10.33
CA ASN A 43 23.22 5.82 -9.43
C ASN A 43 22.25 4.72 -9.86
N HIS A 44 21.24 5.05 -10.66
CA HIS A 44 20.15 4.11 -10.98
C HIS A 44 19.99 3.89 -12.49
N VAL A 45 19.97 4.97 -13.30
CA VAL A 45 19.70 4.84 -14.74
C VAL A 45 20.91 4.31 -15.49
N VAL A 46 22.07 4.94 -15.31
CA VAL A 46 23.32 4.52 -16.01
C VAL A 46 23.73 3.09 -15.68
N PRO A 47 23.80 2.68 -14.38
CA PRO A 47 24.15 1.31 -14.00
C PRO A 47 23.00 0.31 -14.12
N GLN A 48 21.78 0.77 -14.47
CA GLN A 48 20.56 -0.03 -14.51
C GLN A 48 20.23 -0.74 -13.17
N ILE A 49 20.51 -0.07 -12.07
CA ILE A 49 20.22 -0.54 -10.71
C ILE A 49 18.96 0.16 -10.22
N PRO A 50 17.85 -0.55 -10.01
CA PRO A 50 16.64 0.07 -9.48
C PRO A 50 16.89 0.66 -8.08
N PRO A 51 16.21 1.75 -7.71
CA PRO A 51 16.26 2.27 -6.36
C PRO A 51 15.73 1.25 -5.34
N ALA A 52 16.18 1.38 -4.10
CA ALA A 52 15.70 0.52 -3.03
C ALA A 52 14.19 0.74 -2.81
N PRO A 53 13.41 -0.34 -2.59
CA PRO A 53 11.99 -0.23 -2.29
C PRO A 53 11.75 0.65 -1.04
N ASN A 54 10.73 1.50 -1.11
CA ASN A 54 10.37 2.42 -0.03
C ASN A 54 9.14 1.98 0.77
N GLY A 55 8.55 0.82 0.42
CA GLY A 55 7.37 0.25 1.08
C GLY A 55 6.04 0.76 0.52
N CYS A 56 6.02 1.51 -0.60
CA CYS A 56 4.77 1.89 -1.24
C CYS A 56 4.12 0.71 -1.98
N ASP A 57 2.80 0.79 -2.19
CA ASP A 57 2.06 -0.22 -2.96
C ASP A 57 2.57 -0.33 -4.40
N CYS A 58 3.09 0.75 -4.97
CA CYS A 58 3.64 0.76 -6.33
C CYS A 58 4.89 -0.13 -6.45
N ASP A 59 5.80 -0.12 -5.46
CA ASP A 59 6.97 -1.00 -5.44
C ASP A 59 6.55 -2.47 -5.31
N THR A 60 5.57 -2.74 -4.45
CA THR A 60 5.00 -4.08 -4.28
C THR A 60 4.40 -4.61 -5.59
N GLN A 61 3.64 -3.77 -6.31
CA GLN A 61 3.05 -4.14 -7.60
C GLN A 61 4.14 -4.43 -8.65
N GLN A 62 5.15 -3.58 -8.75
CA GLN A 62 6.26 -3.77 -9.69
C GLN A 62 7.04 -5.05 -9.40
N ILE A 63 7.37 -5.33 -8.13
CA ILE A 63 8.06 -6.56 -7.73
C ILE A 63 7.21 -7.78 -8.10
N ASN A 64 5.90 -7.75 -7.85
CA ASN A 64 5.01 -8.85 -8.19
C ASN A 64 4.89 -9.06 -9.71
N GLN A 65 4.93 -8.00 -10.52
CA GLN A 65 4.94 -8.09 -11.98
C GLN A 65 6.26 -8.65 -12.51
N LEU A 66 7.39 -8.20 -11.96
CA LEU A 66 8.72 -8.69 -12.38
C LEU A 66 8.91 -10.18 -12.07
N TYR A 67 8.30 -10.66 -10.99
CA TYR A 67 8.46 -12.04 -10.50
C TYR A 67 7.12 -12.74 -10.36
N GLU A 68 6.29 -12.68 -11.40
CA GLU A 68 4.94 -13.24 -11.40
C GLU A 68 4.93 -14.77 -11.21
N VAL A 69 5.90 -15.45 -11.82
CA VAL A 69 6.02 -16.91 -11.80
C VAL A 69 7.12 -17.35 -10.84
N ASP A 70 6.82 -18.29 -9.94
CA ASP A 70 7.81 -18.91 -9.06
C ASP A 70 8.60 -20.03 -9.77
N ASN A 71 9.85 -20.20 -9.35
CA ASN A 71 10.65 -21.39 -9.71
C ASN A 71 10.90 -22.20 -8.42
N ARG A 72 10.19 -23.32 -8.29
CA ARG A 72 10.22 -24.16 -7.07
C ARG A 72 11.53 -24.94 -6.89
N ASP A 73 12.33 -25.06 -7.96
CA ASP A 73 13.63 -25.71 -7.89
C ASP A 73 14.76 -24.76 -7.46
N LYS A 74 14.44 -23.47 -7.30
CA LYS A 74 15.38 -22.44 -6.87
C LYS A 74 15.18 -22.06 -5.41
N THR A 75 16.26 -22.10 -4.64
CA THR A 75 16.32 -21.53 -3.29
C THR A 75 17.31 -20.36 -3.30
N ALA A 76 16.88 -19.20 -2.81
CA ALA A 76 17.75 -18.03 -2.69
C ALA A 76 18.42 -18.02 -1.31
N ASP A 77 19.72 -17.72 -1.28
CA ASP A 77 20.41 -17.42 -0.03
C ASP A 77 20.09 -16.01 0.44
N LEU A 78 19.45 -15.89 1.60
CA LEU A 78 19.06 -14.64 2.23
C LEU A 78 19.91 -14.30 3.45
N SER A 79 21.04 -14.95 3.66
CA SER A 79 21.91 -14.78 4.85
C SER A 79 22.34 -13.31 5.03
N ALA A 80 22.59 -12.59 3.93
CA ALA A 80 22.93 -11.18 3.97
C ALA A 80 21.79 -10.27 4.46
N LEU A 81 20.55 -10.76 4.47
CA LEU A 81 19.35 -10.01 4.89
C LEU A 81 18.91 -10.38 6.32
N HIS A 82 19.69 -11.19 7.08
CA HIS A 82 19.33 -11.63 8.42
C HIS A 82 18.89 -10.47 9.32
N GLY A 83 19.71 -9.42 9.42
CA GLY A 83 19.37 -8.26 10.25
C GLY A 83 18.10 -7.50 9.82
N LEU A 84 17.74 -7.55 8.54
CA LEU A 84 16.46 -6.99 8.07
C LEU A 84 15.28 -7.90 8.45
N LEU A 85 15.47 -9.20 8.43
CA LEU A 85 14.47 -10.18 8.86
C LEU A 85 14.18 -10.07 10.35
N ASP A 86 15.24 -9.91 11.18
CA ASP A 86 15.10 -9.69 12.63
C ASP A 86 14.35 -8.40 12.91
N LYS A 87 14.76 -7.30 12.28
CA LYS A 87 14.07 -6.01 12.43
C LYS A 87 12.61 -6.08 11.99
N ARG A 88 12.33 -6.81 10.92
CA ARG A 88 10.94 -7.03 10.47
C ARG A 88 10.15 -7.80 11.53
N GLN A 89 10.77 -8.79 12.21
CA GLN A 89 10.10 -9.54 13.29
C GLN A 89 9.79 -8.63 14.47
N GLU A 90 10.77 -7.85 14.94
CA GLU A 90 10.56 -6.86 16.00
C GLU A 90 9.41 -5.89 15.70
N LEU A 91 9.35 -5.38 14.46
CA LEU A 91 8.24 -4.51 14.03
C LEU A 91 6.89 -5.23 14.01
N SER A 92 6.88 -6.51 13.66
CA SER A 92 5.64 -7.30 13.67
C SER A 92 5.13 -7.53 15.09
N ASP A 93 6.04 -7.81 16.03
CA ASP A 93 5.70 -8.01 17.44
C ASP A 93 5.17 -6.71 18.07
N GLN A 94 5.78 -5.56 17.71
CA GLN A 94 5.29 -4.24 18.14
C GLN A 94 3.89 -3.93 17.57
N ILE A 95 3.66 -4.22 16.29
CA ILE A 95 2.35 -4.03 15.66
C ILE A 95 1.30 -4.90 16.35
N GLU A 96 1.60 -6.18 16.59
CA GLU A 96 0.69 -7.10 17.29
C GLU A 96 0.34 -6.60 18.69
N GLN A 97 1.34 -6.13 19.44
CA GLN A 97 1.11 -5.56 20.77
C GLN A 97 0.21 -4.31 20.70
N MET A 98 0.49 -3.38 19.77
CA MET A 98 -0.34 -2.17 19.60
C MET A 98 -1.75 -2.51 19.14
N GLU A 99 -1.93 -3.52 18.29
CA GLU A 99 -3.25 -4.00 17.86
C GLU A 99 -4.03 -4.64 19.02
N GLN A 100 -3.37 -5.35 19.92
CA GLN A 100 -3.98 -5.90 21.13
C GLN A 100 -4.42 -4.78 22.07
N GLU A 101 -3.58 -3.76 22.31
CA GLU A 101 -3.92 -2.60 23.15
C GLU A 101 -5.11 -1.82 22.57
N LYS A 102 -5.08 -1.55 21.25
CA LYS A 102 -6.20 -0.92 20.54
C LYS A 102 -7.48 -1.72 20.68
N THR A 103 -7.41 -3.04 20.49
CA THR A 103 -8.56 -3.93 20.61
C THR A 103 -9.14 -3.92 22.03
N ALA A 104 -8.29 -3.90 23.05
CA ALA A 104 -8.72 -3.80 24.44
C ALA A 104 -9.48 -2.50 24.71
N ILE A 105 -9.02 -1.36 24.16
CA ILE A 105 -9.72 -0.07 24.26
C ILE A 105 -11.07 -0.14 23.54
N GLU A 106 -11.11 -0.69 22.33
CA GLU A 106 -12.36 -0.84 21.56
C GLU A 106 -13.38 -1.74 22.30
N GLN A 107 -12.91 -2.79 22.96
CA GLN A 107 -13.75 -3.64 23.79
C GLN A 107 -14.34 -2.89 25.00
N GLN A 108 -13.56 -2.05 25.67
CA GLN A 108 -14.05 -1.19 26.76
C GLN A 108 -15.12 -0.22 26.26
N VAL A 109 -14.91 0.39 25.09
CA VAL A 109 -15.91 1.28 24.46
C VAL A 109 -17.21 0.51 24.18
N LYS A 110 -17.11 -0.69 23.59
CA LYS A 110 -18.28 -1.54 23.31
C LYS A 110 -19.02 -1.94 24.59
N LEU A 111 -18.30 -2.28 25.66
CA LEU A 111 -18.90 -2.58 26.97
C LEU A 111 -19.68 -1.38 27.52
N GLN A 112 -19.17 -0.17 27.36
CA GLN A 112 -19.86 1.04 27.77
C GLN A 112 -21.07 1.37 26.89
N MET A 113 -21.00 1.06 25.59
CA MET A 113 -22.13 1.27 24.66
C MET A 113 -23.30 0.31 24.88
N GLN A 114 -23.06 -0.90 25.37
CA GLN A 114 -24.06 -1.95 25.56
C GLN A 114 -24.88 -2.21 24.28
N ASP A 115 -26.17 -1.86 24.32
CA ASP A 115 -27.13 -1.98 23.21
C ASP A 115 -27.28 -0.72 22.36
N ALA A 116 -26.54 0.35 22.70
CA ALA A 116 -26.59 1.60 21.95
C ALA A 116 -25.86 1.47 20.59
N ALA A 117 -26.55 1.88 19.53
CA ALA A 117 -25.98 1.89 18.18
C ALA A 117 -25.01 3.06 17.95
N TYR A 118 -25.13 4.13 18.72
CA TYR A 118 -24.32 5.34 18.59
C TYR A 118 -23.84 5.84 19.94
N GLY A 119 -22.59 6.31 19.99
CA GLY A 119 -21.97 6.93 21.14
C GLY A 119 -21.28 8.25 20.77
N THR A 120 -21.18 9.16 21.71
CA THR A 120 -20.48 10.43 21.53
C THR A 120 -19.57 10.72 22.71
N ALA A 121 -18.38 11.23 22.41
CA ALA A 121 -17.43 11.78 23.37
C ALA A 121 -16.83 13.08 22.78
N PRO A 122 -16.21 13.93 23.58
CA PRO A 122 -15.55 15.13 23.05
C PRO A 122 -14.57 14.79 21.92
N GLY A 123 -14.84 15.29 20.71
CA GLY A 123 -14.02 15.02 19.50
C GLY A 123 -14.26 13.67 18.81
N TYR A 124 -15.14 12.80 19.33
CA TYR A 124 -15.37 11.46 18.78
C TYR A 124 -16.86 11.18 18.57
N LYS A 125 -17.16 10.49 17.46
CA LYS A 125 -18.45 9.87 17.20
C LYS A 125 -18.21 8.38 16.95
N VAL A 126 -18.88 7.53 17.70
CA VAL A 126 -18.75 6.08 17.61
C VAL A 126 -20.06 5.49 17.08
N SER A 127 -19.97 4.53 16.17
CA SER A 127 -21.12 3.77 15.68
C SER A 127 -20.84 2.27 15.78
N TRP A 128 -21.79 1.55 16.36
CA TRP A 128 -21.75 0.09 16.47
C TRP A 128 -23.12 -0.47 16.10
N VAL A 129 -23.37 -0.53 14.80
CA VAL A 129 -24.68 -0.84 14.20
C VAL A 129 -24.68 -2.24 13.62
N SER A 130 -25.73 -3.01 13.83
CA SER A 130 -25.93 -4.29 13.16
C SER A 130 -26.22 -4.08 11.69
N SER A 131 -25.58 -4.85 10.84
CA SER A 131 -25.84 -4.88 9.39
C SER A 131 -26.08 -6.30 8.93
N GLU A 132 -27.07 -6.51 8.10
CA GLU A 132 -27.31 -7.79 7.42
C GLU A 132 -26.77 -7.73 6.00
N SER A 133 -25.99 -8.73 5.59
CA SER A 133 -25.50 -8.88 4.23
C SER A 133 -25.74 -10.30 3.73
N LYS A 134 -26.24 -10.43 2.50
CA LYS A 134 -26.34 -11.73 1.83
C LYS A 134 -25.00 -12.06 1.20
N ARG A 135 -24.40 -13.18 1.55
CA ARG A 135 -23.18 -13.71 0.95
C ARG A 135 -23.49 -15.01 0.25
N VAL A 136 -22.86 -15.20 -0.92
CA VAL A 136 -22.95 -16.48 -1.65
C VAL A 136 -22.12 -17.50 -0.89
N ASP A 137 -22.73 -18.61 -0.52
CA ASP A 137 -22.03 -19.79 -0.01
C ASP A 137 -21.38 -20.51 -1.21
N SER A 138 -20.13 -20.17 -1.45
CA SER A 138 -19.36 -20.69 -2.58
C SER A 138 -19.13 -22.20 -2.49
N GLN A 139 -19.02 -22.75 -1.28
CA GLN A 139 -18.82 -24.19 -1.08
C GLN A 139 -20.10 -24.96 -1.42
N ARG A 140 -21.23 -24.47 -0.93
CA ARG A 140 -22.53 -25.03 -1.22
C ARG A 140 -22.89 -24.88 -2.70
N LEU A 141 -22.63 -23.71 -3.28
CA LEU A 141 -22.86 -23.46 -4.72
C LEU A 141 -22.04 -24.42 -5.58
N LYS A 142 -20.75 -24.63 -5.25
CA LYS A 142 -19.89 -25.59 -5.96
C LYS A 142 -20.40 -27.01 -5.88
N LYS A 143 -20.99 -27.40 -4.73
CA LYS A 143 -21.52 -28.75 -4.50
C LYS A 143 -22.89 -28.99 -5.17
N GLU A 144 -23.81 -28.05 -5.06
CA GLU A 144 -25.18 -28.18 -5.51
C GLU A 144 -25.39 -27.75 -6.97
N GLN A 145 -24.59 -26.78 -7.45
CA GLN A 145 -24.71 -26.17 -8.78
C GLN A 145 -23.32 -25.97 -9.42
N PRO A 146 -22.58 -27.07 -9.73
CA PRO A 146 -21.21 -26.99 -10.23
C PRO A 146 -21.10 -26.24 -11.57
N ASP A 147 -22.09 -26.37 -12.44
CA ASP A 147 -22.09 -25.69 -13.75
C ASP A 147 -22.16 -24.16 -13.60
N ILE A 148 -23.02 -23.69 -12.68
CA ILE A 148 -23.13 -22.25 -12.38
C ILE A 148 -21.84 -21.76 -11.72
N PHE A 149 -21.31 -22.51 -10.74
CA PHE A 149 -20.07 -22.15 -10.09
C PHE A 149 -18.91 -22.01 -11.10
N ASN A 150 -18.71 -23.00 -11.98
CA ASN A 150 -17.63 -23.00 -12.98
C ASN A 150 -17.79 -21.87 -14.01
N ARG A 151 -19.03 -21.56 -14.41
CA ARG A 151 -19.34 -20.49 -15.36
C ARG A 151 -18.97 -19.09 -14.82
N TYR A 152 -19.09 -18.87 -13.51
CA TYR A 152 -18.86 -17.57 -12.87
C TYR A 152 -17.59 -17.52 -12.02
N SER A 153 -16.82 -18.61 -11.91
CA SER A 153 -15.52 -18.62 -11.27
C SER A 153 -14.40 -18.36 -12.28
N LYS A 154 -13.34 -17.69 -11.83
CA LYS A 154 -12.12 -17.49 -12.61
C LYS A 154 -10.92 -18.00 -11.81
N ASN A 155 -9.94 -18.56 -12.52
CA ASN A 155 -8.66 -18.89 -11.91
C ASN A 155 -7.87 -17.58 -11.69
N VAL A 156 -7.44 -17.35 -10.46
CA VAL A 156 -6.58 -16.24 -10.10
C VAL A 156 -5.27 -16.83 -9.58
N SER A 157 -4.17 -16.51 -10.24
CA SER A 157 -2.84 -16.87 -9.77
C SER A 157 -2.28 -15.72 -8.92
N SER A 158 -1.71 -16.05 -7.77
CA SER A 158 -1.01 -15.10 -6.93
C SER A 158 0.15 -15.78 -6.20
N ARG A 159 1.28 -15.09 -6.07
CA ARG A 159 2.38 -15.55 -5.21
C ARG A 159 2.12 -15.08 -3.78
N ARG A 160 2.08 -16.01 -2.84
CA ARG A 160 1.95 -15.69 -1.42
C ARG A 160 3.34 -15.54 -0.80
N PHE A 161 3.62 -14.38 -0.26
CA PHE A 161 4.84 -14.11 0.51
C PHE A 161 4.59 -14.42 1.99
N THR A 162 5.43 -15.27 2.59
CA THR A 162 5.32 -15.64 3.99
C THR A 162 6.72 -15.72 4.60
N ILE A 163 6.90 -15.12 5.76
CA ILE A 163 8.13 -15.24 6.56
C ILE A 163 7.77 -15.96 7.85
N VAL A 164 8.45 -17.07 8.13
CA VAL A 164 8.28 -17.85 9.35
C VAL A 164 9.63 -17.91 10.03
N HIS A 165 9.67 -17.60 11.32
CA HIS A 165 10.88 -17.79 12.12
C HIS A 165 11.12 -19.30 12.28
N ALA A 166 12.28 -19.78 11.84
CA ALA A 166 12.70 -21.15 12.10
C ALA A 166 13.30 -21.18 13.51
N ALA A 167 12.76 -22.04 14.36
CA ALA A 167 13.28 -22.28 15.72
C ALA A 167 14.62 -23.02 15.66
#